data_d5e87337caf82cd0c4f5108893b86be5
#
_entry.id   d5e87337caf82cd0c4f5108893b86be5
#
_cell.length_a   1.000
_cell.length_b   1.000
_cell.length_c   1.000
_cell.angle_alpha   90.00
_cell.angle_beta   90.00
_cell.angle_gamma   90.00
#
_symmetry.space_group_name_H-M   'P 1'
#
loop_
_entity.id
_entity.type
_entity.pdbx_description
1 polymer ?
#
loop_
_entity_poly.entity_id
_entity_poly.type
_entity_poly.pdbx_seq_one_letter_code
_entity_poly.pdbx_strand_id
1 'polypeptide(L)' 'MLPSVTKAKYVRDYLIEVKFNDGTKKVIDFEPWLTGPIFRPLKSKVYFRKFFIDSPTIAWPNGADIAPETLYEA' A
#
# COMPACT_ATOMS: atom_id res chain seq x y z
N MET A 1 -20.22 1.07 3.11
CA MET A 1 -19.16 2.10 3.20
C MET A 1 -17.95 1.63 2.39
N LEU A 2 -17.41 2.52 1.59
CA LEU A 2 -16.20 2.20 0.83
C LEU A 2 -14.97 2.39 1.73
N PRO A 3 -14.03 1.42 1.73
CA PRO A 3 -12.82 1.57 2.53
C PRO A 3 -11.94 2.70 2.02
N SER A 4 -11.34 3.41 2.96
CA SER A 4 -10.42 4.49 2.67
C SER A 4 -9.26 4.43 3.65
N VAL A 5 -8.03 4.52 3.14
CA VAL A 5 -6.83 4.50 3.97
C VAL A 5 -6.66 5.86 4.65
N THR A 6 -6.52 5.84 5.96
CA THR A 6 -6.30 7.06 6.75
C THR A 6 -4.87 7.20 7.23
N LYS A 7 -4.17 6.08 7.44
CA LYS A 7 -2.76 6.07 7.86
C LYS A 7 -2.04 4.90 7.24
N ALA A 8 -0.74 5.04 7.03
CA ALA A 8 0.11 3.98 6.53
C ALA A 8 1.50 4.13 7.15
N LYS A 9 2.08 3.03 7.59
CA LYS A 9 3.36 3.01 8.27
C LYS A 9 4.19 1.84 7.77
N TYR A 10 5.41 2.11 7.32
CA TYR A 10 6.34 1.06 6.92
C TYR A 10 6.75 0.22 8.12
N VAL A 11 6.70 -1.10 7.96
CA VAL A 11 7.10 -2.03 9.03
C VAL A 11 8.50 -2.57 8.74
N ARG A 12 8.64 -3.38 7.69
CA ARG A 12 9.90 -3.94 7.21
C ARG A 12 9.63 -4.64 5.88
N ASP A 13 10.68 -4.98 5.18
CA ASP A 13 10.58 -5.72 3.89
C ASP A 13 9.53 -5.09 2.99
N TYR A 14 8.48 -5.81 2.62
CA TYR A 14 7.37 -5.28 1.82
C TYR A 14 6.09 -5.21 2.65
N LEU A 15 6.22 -5.03 3.96
CA LEU A 15 5.10 -4.95 4.90
C LEU A 15 4.80 -3.50 5.23
N ILE A 16 3.54 -3.11 5.08
CA ILE A 16 3.05 -1.79 5.47
C ILE A 16 1.85 -2.00 6.38
N GLU A 17 1.82 -1.31 7.52
CA GLU A 17 0.67 -1.27 8.39
C GLU A 17 -0.28 -0.19 7.88
N VAL A 18 -1.50 -0.58 7.57
CA VAL A 18 -2.51 0.30 6.98
C VAL A 18 -3.70 0.40 7.92
N LYS A 19 -4.15 1.63 8.17
CA LYS A 19 -5.36 1.88 8.95
C LYS A 19 -6.43 2.46 8.03
N PHE A 20 -7.65 1.97 8.19
CA PHE A 20 -8.79 2.37 7.37
C PHE A 20 -9.75 3.28 8.12
N ASN A 21 -10.66 3.90 7.39
CA ASN A 21 -11.62 4.85 7.93
C ASN A 21 -12.62 4.25 8.92
N ASP A 22 -12.77 2.92 8.94
CA ASP A 22 -13.62 2.23 9.92
C ASP A 22 -12.86 1.83 11.18
N GLY A 23 -11.58 2.21 11.29
CA GLY A 23 -10.73 1.86 12.42
C GLY A 23 -9.98 0.55 12.25
N THR A 24 -10.24 -0.21 11.20
CA THR A 24 -9.51 -1.46 10.93
C THR A 24 -8.05 -1.13 10.67
N LYS A 25 -7.18 -1.91 11.31
CA LYS A 25 -5.72 -1.78 11.14
C LYS A 25 -5.17 -3.15 10.81
N LYS A 26 -4.32 -3.23 9.79
CA LYS A 26 -3.74 -4.51 9.40
C LYS A 26 -2.36 -4.29 8.79
N VAL A 27 -1.49 -5.29 8.97
CA VAL A 27 -0.17 -5.33 8.31
C VAL A 27 -0.34 -6.14 7.04
N ILE A 28 -0.02 -5.53 5.91
CA ILE A 28 -0.24 -6.12 4.60
C ILE A 28 1.11 -6.39 3.95
N ASP A 29 1.27 -7.61 3.40
CA ASP A 29 2.45 -7.97 2.61
C ASP A 29 2.16 -7.64 1.15
N PHE A 30 2.92 -6.70 0.61
CA PHE A 30 2.75 -6.23 -0.76
C PHE A 30 3.55 -7.05 -1.77
N GLU A 31 4.42 -7.94 -1.30
CA GLU A 31 5.32 -8.68 -2.20
C GLU A 31 4.58 -9.43 -3.31
N PRO A 32 3.44 -10.10 -3.06
CA PRO A 32 2.74 -10.81 -4.13
C PRO A 32 2.27 -9.93 -5.28
N TRP A 33 2.14 -8.62 -5.03
CA TRP A 33 1.65 -7.68 -6.05
C TRP A 33 2.79 -7.01 -6.82
N LEU A 34 4.06 -7.25 -6.44
CA LEU A 34 5.21 -6.56 -7.04
C LEU A 34 5.67 -7.26 -8.33
N THR A 35 4.71 -7.65 -9.16
CA THR A 35 4.94 -8.23 -10.47
C THR A 35 4.38 -7.28 -11.53
N GLY A 36 4.87 -7.32 -12.72
CA GLY A 36 4.40 -6.43 -13.77
C GLY A 36 5.17 -5.11 -13.81
N PRO A 37 5.08 -4.40 -14.94
CA PRO A 37 5.98 -3.28 -15.22
C PRO A 37 5.86 -2.11 -14.26
N ILE A 38 4.62 -1.73 -13.88
CA ILE A 38 4.41 -0.55 -13.02
C ILE A 38 4.88 -0.81 -11.58
N PHE A 39 4.83 -2.07 -11.13
CA PHE A 39 5.21 -2.42 -9.77
C PHE A 39 6.66 -2.87 -9.64
N ARG A 40 7.34 -3.13 -10.77
CA ARG A 40 8.72 -3.62 -10.72
C ARG A 40 9.68 -2.69 -9.95
N PRO A 41 9.62 -1.35 -10.12
CA PRO A 41 10.49 -0.46 -9.34
C PRO A 41 10.31 -0.60 -7.83
N LEU A 42 9.13 -1.03 -7.38
CA LEU A 42 8.81 -1.18 -5.96
C LEU A 42 9.55 -2.36 -5.32
N LYS A 43 10.15 -3.23 -6.13
CA LYS A 43 11.00 -4.31 -5.60
C LYS A 43 12.24 -3.77 -4.92
N SER A 44 12.70 -2.58 -5.30
CA SER A 44 13.71 -1.86 -4.54
C SER A 44 13.09 -1.38 -3.24
N LYS A 45 13.61 -1.84 -2.10
CA LYS A 45 13.06 -1.46 -0.80
C LYS A 45 13.17 0.03 -0.54
N VAL A 46 14.21 0.67 -1.07
CA VAL A 46 14.34 2.13 -0.97
C VAL A 46 13.19 2.81 -1.65
N TYR A 47 12.83 2.37 -2.86
CA TYR A 47 11.72 2.96 -3.60
C TYR A 47 10.37 2.58 -2.97
N PHE A 48 10.23 1.32 -2.53
CA PHE A 48 9.01 0.84 -1.89
C PHE A 48 8.61 1.71 -0.71
N ARG A 49 9.59 2.20 0.04
CA ARG A 49 9.33 3.02 1.23
C ARG A 49 8.88 4.44 0.91
N LYS A 50 8.85 4.82 -0.37
CA LYS A 50 8.44 6.17 -0.79
C LYS A 50 6.93 6.28 -0.99
N PHE A 51 6.16 5.31 -0.52
CA PHE A 51 4.70 5.37 -0.62
C PHE A 51 4.17 6.59 0.12
N PHE A 52 3.00 7.04 -0.29
CA PHE A 52 2.30 8.14 0.36
C PHE A 52 0.80 7.86 0.30
N ILE A 53 0.05 8.53 1.18
CA ILE A 53 -1.40 8.42 1.16
C ILE A 53 -1.94 9.27 0.03
N ASP A 54 -2.64 8.62 -0.89
CA ASP A 54 -3.33 9.25 -2.00
C ASP A 54 -4.78 8.79 -1.92
N SER A 55 -5.53 9.47 -1.04
CA SER A 55 -6.88 9.04 -0.68
C SER A 55 -7.70 8.67 -1.91
N PRO A 56 -8.39 7.52 -1.88
CA PRO A 56 -8.66 6.67 -0.72
C PRO A 56 -7.64 5.54 -0.48
N THR A 57 -6.51 5.55 -1.15
CA THR A 57 -5.52 4.47 -1.06
C THR A 57 -4.12 5.03 -0.81
N ILE A 58 -3.11 4.18 -1.00
CA ILE A 58 -1.71 4.60 -1.02
C ILE A 58 -1.17 4.44 -2.42
N ALA A 59 -0.16 5.23 -2.75
CA ALA A 59 0.44 5.27 -4.07
C ALA A 59 1.94 5.48 -3.96
N TRP A 60 2.62 5.37 -5.09
CA TRP A 60 4.06 5.60 -5.21
C TRP A 60 4.32 6.67 -6.25
N PRO A 61 5.50 7.32 -6.20
CA PRO A 61 5.78 8.45 -7.12
C PRO A 61 5.69 8.11 -8.60
N ASN A 62 5.85 6.82 -8.97
CA ASN A 62 5.76 6.40 -10.38
C ASN A 62 4.32 6.19 -10.86
N GLY A 63 3.32 6.51 -10.03
CA GLY A 63 1.92 6.34 -10.38
C GLY A 63 1.33 4.99 -10.01
N ALA A 64 2.13 4.09 -9.44
CA ALA A 64 1.59 2.80 -8.98
C ALA A 64 0.66 3.03 -7.79
N ASP A 65 -0.45 2.30 -7.75
CA ASP A 65 -1.36 2.30 -6.61
C ASP A 65 -2.07 0.95 -6.55
N ILE A 66 -2.80 0.72 -5.47
CA ILE A 66 -3.58 -0.51 -5.28
C ILE A 66 -4.94 -0.10 -4.76
N ALA A 67 -5.99 -0.66 -5.34
CA ALA A 67 -7.36 -0.31 -4.95
C ALA A 67 -7.56 -0.50 -3.44
N PRO A 68 -8.22 0.44 -2.76
CA PRO A 68 -8.41 0.33 -1.31
C PRO A 68 -9.19 -0.91 -0.91
N GLU A 69 -10.10 -1.38 -1.75
CA GLU A 69 -10.83 -2.62 -1.50
C GLU A 69 -9.89 -3.83 -1.46
N THR A 70 -8.90 -3.85 -2.35
CA THR A 70 -7.89 -4.91 -2.39
C THR A 70 -7.08 -4.92 -1.12
N LEU A 71 -6.70 -3.74 -0.63
CA LEU A 71 -5.96 -3.62 0.62
C LEU A 71 -6.83 -4.05 1.81
N TYR A 72 -8.10 -3.68 1.78
CA TYR A 72 -9.01 -3.99 2.89
C TYR A 72 -9.25 -5.50 3.02
N GLU A 73 -9.27 -6.20 1.89
CA GLU A 73 -9.54 -7.64 1.85
C GLU A 73 -8.28 -8.49 1.97
N ALA A 74 -7.14 -7.87 1.97
CA ALA A 74 -5.85 -8.57 2.02
C ALA A 74 -5.65 -9.36 3.32
#